data_b25374845d66dd97b7be7880b3fc5bcf
#
_entry.id   b25374845d66dd97b7be7880b3fc5bcf
#
_cell.length_a   1.000
_cell.length_b   1.000
_cell.length_c   1.000
_cell.angle_alpha   90.00
_cell.angle_beta   90.00
_cell.angle_gamma   90.00
#
_symmetry.space_group_name_H-M   'P 1'
#
loop_
_entity.id
_entity.type
_entity.pdbx_description
1 polymer ?
#
loop_
_entity_poly.entity_id
_entity_poly.type
_entity_poly.pdbx_seq_one_letter_code
_entity_poly.pdbx_strand_id
1 'polypeptide(L)'
;MRKYTSIIISVSFIVSCNSDAVTELYPIKDSYSNNSICIPDTISDMSIQNAPYTINVPMEIEETNIQDICSGMYYVPLETRTECLLGSIDAIKTDNDLFFVLDKRNSILCSFRKDGSFYKRYGTVGDGSGKCSNIKSFSLDLKNDVLYVLDSRGGKVVSYSYDGQYLSEQPLFYFYDQFECSEPNWILSSSFAHNTMSSQLDLHRIILSDASQMPSSRAFPYPEGLRDSFHQESSMVFQKTVDGHVYYNYIPSNVIYELSNGVCLAKYRIATQEPGQNWDDLEEQLTTDDIYNLFTEKNRYFSSLYLMNLNFIAFYIFHPDHKVSMLVFDRQTGKQKYGRFHYGNKDSLTNKLFASHFNFAIKESTFINVIQPFDLFKMIDEHRRYDIPLVIDKKEQELLSRINEESNPVLMIMDLNSL
;
A
#
# COMPACT_ATOMS: atom_id res chain seq x y z
N MET A 1 20.49 -31.32 -5.25
CA MET A 1 19.53 -30.79 -4.26
C MET A 1 19.22 -29.35 -4.65
N ARG A 2 18.08 -29.13 -5.28
CA ARG A 2 17.65 -27.78 -5.68
C ARG A 2 17.12 -27.05 -4.42
N LYS A 3 17.89 -26.15 -3.87
CA LYS A 3 17.37 -25.17 -2.91
C LYS A 3 16.68 -24.09 -3.71
N TYR A 4 15.37 -24.10 -3.72
CA TYR A 4 14.58 -22.97 -4.17
C TYR A 4 14.85 -21.80 -3.24
N THR A 5 15.37 -20.73 -3.78
CA THR A 5 15.40 -19.43 -3.11
C THR A 5 13.95 -19.00 -2.97
N SER A 6 13.40 -19.18 -1.78
CA SER A 6 12.07 -18.68 -1.44
C SER A 6 12.14 -17.17 -1.54
N ILE A 7 11.51 -16.60 -2.54
CA ILE A 7 11.14 -15.20 -2.57
C ILE A 7 10.13 -15.06 -1.43
N ILE A 8 10.60 -14.58 -0.29
CA ILE A 8 9.73 -14.16 0.80
C ILE A 8 9.09 -12.86 0.31
N ILE A 9 7.97 -12.99 -0.42
CA ILE A 9 6.96 -11.94 -0.38
C ILE A 9 6.60 -11.91 1.10
N SER A 10 6.99 -10.85 1.81
CA SER A 10 6.55 -10.64 3.17
C SER A 10 5.03 -10.43 3.16
N VAL A 11 4.31 -11.53 3.03
CA VAL A 11 2.94 -11.61 3.52
C VAL A 11 3.12 -11.41 5.00
N SER A 12 2.85 -10.20 5.47
CA SER A 12 2.84 -9.90 6.90
C SER A 12 1.78 -10.81 7.49
N PHE A 13 2.23 -11.92 8.07
CA PHE A 13 1.35 -12.85 8.75
C PHE A 13 0.65 -12.12 9.88
N ILE A 14 -0.64 -12.35 10.00
CA ILE A 14 -1.46 -11.98 11.14
C ILE A 14 -0.80 -12.61 12.37
N VAL A 15 -0.09 -11.81 13.14
CA VAL A 15 0.39 -12.21 14.46
C VAL A 15 -0.70 -11.78 15.42
N SER A 16 -1.43 -12.73 15.98
CA SER A 16 -2.31 -12.50 17.11
C SER A 16 -1.44 -12.02 18.29
N CYS A 17 -1.44 -10.73 18.55
CA CYS A 17 -0.92 -10.17 19.78
C CYS A 17 -2.04 -10.17 20.83
N ASN A 18 -1.75 -10.69 22.02
CA ASN A 18 -2.64 -10.55 23.19
C ASN A 18 -2.93 -9.06 23.44
N SER A 19 -4.16 -8.76 23.88
CA SER A 19 -4.65 -7.40 24.14
C SER A 19 -3.74 -6.56 25.08
N ASP A 20 -2.98 -7.22 25.95
CA ASP A 20 -2.06 -6.56 26.89
C ASP A 20 -0.83 -5.98 26.19
N ALA A 21 -0.36 -6.60 25.09
CA ALA A 21 0.78 -6.09 24.30
C ALA A 21 0.41 -4.86 23.44
N VAL A 22 -0.84 -4.72 23.09
CA VAL A 22 -1.34 -3.58 22.27
C VAL A 22 -1.35 -2.30 23.10
N THR A 23 -1.66 -2.37 24.38
CA THR A 23 -1.65 -1.23 25.31
C THR A 23 -0.25 -0.67 25.58
N GLU A 24 0.80 -1.50 25.49
CA GLU A 24 2.19 -1.03 25.63
C GLU A 24 2.75 -0.39 24.35
N LEU A 25 2.27 -0.83 23.17
CA LEU A 25 2.73 -0.30 21.88
C LEU A 25 2.20 1.12 21.59
N TYR A 26 1.09 1.51 22.21
CA TYR A 26 0.45 2.81 22.00
C TYR A 26 0.03 3.43 23.33
N PRO A 27 0.92 4.18 24.01
CA PRO A 27 0.54 4.90 25.23
C PRO A 27 -0.36 6.11 24.86
N ILE A 28 -1.61 5.82 24.50
CA ILE A 28 -2.62 6.84 24.15
C ILE A 28 -3.16 7.54 25.42
N LYS A 29 -2.75 7.13 26.61
CA LYS A 29 -3.49 7.42 27.84
C LYS A 29 -3.53 8.88 28.31
N ASP A 30 -2.54 9.72 28.00
CA ASP A 30 -2.44 10.98 28.74
C ASP A 30 -2.44 12.26 27.90
N SER A 31 -2.21 12.20 26.60
CA SER A 31 -2.20 13.41 25.76
C SER A 31 -3.57 13.82 25.20
N TYR A 32 -4.53 12.92 25.17
CA TYR A 32 -5.86 13.16 24.60
C TYR A 32 -6.94 13.53 25.61
N SER A 33 -6.70 13.36 26.91
CA SER A 33 -7.71 13.50 27.96
C SER A 33 -8.16 14.94 28.26
N ASN A 34 -7.50 15.95 27.68
CA ASN A 34 -7.79 17.36 28.01
C ASN A 34 -8.55 18.14 26.94
N ASN A 35 -8.81 17.58 25.77
CA ASN A 35 -9.64 18.24 24.78
C ASN A 35 -11.04 17.62 24.82
N SER A 36 -11.98 18.30 25.45
CA SER A 36 -13.42 18.01 25.39
C SER A 36 -13.96 18.29 23.97
N ILE A 37 -13.62 17.41 23.03
CA ILE A 37 -14.10 17.51 21.67
C ILE A 37 -15.46 16.82 21.65
N CYS A 38 -16.45 17.58 21.26
CA CYS A 38 -17.80 17.10 21.07
C CYS A 38 -17.84 16.33 19.75
N ILE A 39 -17.64 15.02 19.81
CA ILE A 39 -17.97 14.14 18.68
C ILE A 39 -19.47 14.30 18.41
N PRO A 40 -19.90 14.41 17.15
CA PRO A 40 -21.32 14.53 16.83
C PRO A 40 -22.15 13.45 17.52
N ASP A 41 -23.31 13.79 18.04
CA ASP A 41 -24.21 12.86 18.74
C ASP A 41 -24.65 11.68 17.83
N THR A 42 -24.60 11.89 16.51
CA THR A 42 -24.96 10.87 15.52
C THR A 42 -23.94 10.81 14.40
N ILE A 43 -23.31 9.64 14.24
CA ILE A 43 -22.46 9.30 13.08
C ILE A 43 -23.25 8.32 12.23
N SER A 44 -23.47 8.66 10.97
CA SER A 44 -24.27 7.82 10.06
C SER A 44 -23.42 6.70 9.44
N ASP A 45 -24.06 5.58 9.15
CA ASP A 45 -23.43 4.56 8.32
C ASP A 45 -23.40 5.01 6.85
N MET A 46 -22.27 4.79 6.18
CA MET A 46 -22.16 5.04 4.75
C MET A 46 -23.05 4.06 3.97
N SER A 47 -23.70 4.51 2.92
CA SER A 47 -24.47 3.63 2.05
C SER A 47 -23.57 2.74 1.21
N ILE A 48 -23.83 1.44 1.17
CA ILE A 48 -23.14 0.48 0.31
C ILE A 48 -23.98 0.24 -0.93
N GLN A 49 -23.43 0.58 -2.10
CA GLN A 49 -24.06 0.33 -3.40
C GLN A 49 -23.40 -0.87 -4.07
N ASN A 50 -24.20 -1.90 -4.34
CA ASN A 50 -23.73 -3.20 -4.81
C ASN A 50 -24.04 -3.40 -6.30
N ALA A 51 -23.11 -2.98 -7.16
CA ALA A 51 -23.17 -3.25 -8.61
C ALA A 51 -21.74 -3.38 -9.20
N PRO A 52 -20.91 -4.32 -8.70
CA PRO A 52 -19.51 -4.39 -9.12
C PRO A 52 -19.37 -4.98 -10.53
N TYR A 53 -18.39 -4.47 -11.27
CA TYR A 53 -17.86 -5.15 -12.43
C TYR A 53 -17.09 -6.40 -11.97
N THR A 54 -17.45 -7.58 -12.51
CA THR A 54 -16.78 -8.82 -12.11
C THR A 54 -15.55 -9.08 -12.99
N ILE A 55 -14.38 -9.13 -12.37
CA ILE A 55 -13.13 -9.56 -12.99
C ILE A 55 -12.98 -11.06 -12.74
N ASN A 56 -13.13 -11.87 -13.79
CA ASN A 56 -12.98 -13.32 -13.69
C ASN A 56 -11.50 -13.71 -13.82
N VAL A 57 -10.95 -14.36 -12.81
CA VAL A 57 -9.58 -14.87 -12.84
C VAL A 57 -9.54 -16.16 -13.66
N PRO A 58 -8.76 -16.23 -14.75
CA PRO A 58 -8.65 -17.46 -15.54
C PRO A 58 -8.14 -18.67 -14.74
N MET A 59 -8.50 -19.89 -15.15
CA MET A 59 -7.97 -21.11 -14.51
C MET A 59 -6.53 -21.39 -14.94
N GLU A 60 -6.20 -21.14 -16.18
CA GLU A 60 -4.88 -21.41 -16.75
C GLU A 60 -3.93 -20.27 -16.45
N ILE A 61 -2.72 -20.65 -16.01
CA ILE A 61 -1.64 -19.70 -15.71
C ILE A 61 -0.72 -19.66 -16.91
N GLU A 62 -0.64 -18.51 -17.56
CA GLU A 62 0.24 -18.28 -18.69
C GLU A 62 1.62 -17.74 -18.24
N GLU A 63 2.65 -18.00 -19.04
CA GLU A 63 3.93 -17.29 -18.95
C GLU A 63 3.81 -16.03 -19.82
N THR A 64 3.84 -14.85 -19.21
CA THR A 64 3.61 -13.56 -19.88
C THR A 64 4.86 -12.70 -19.82
N ASN A 65 5.36 -12.29 -20.98
CA ASN A 65 6.43 -11.31 -21.04
C ASN A 65 5.83 -9.90 -20.83
N ILE A 66 6.21 -9.23 -19.75
CA ILE A 66 5.71 -7.87 -19.44
C ILE A 66 6.08 -6.85 -20.53
N GLN A 67 7.15 -7.08 -21.29
CA GLN A 67 7.55 -6.23 -22.41
C GLN A 67 6.48 -6.14 -23.49
N ASP A 68 5.62 -7.17 -23.62
CA ASP A 68 4.54 -7.17 -24.63
C ASP A 68 3.45 -6.14 -24.31
N ILE A 69 3.36 -5.71 -23.05
CA ILE A 69 2.38 -4.74 -22.57
C ILE A 69 3.01 -3.49 -21.93
N CYS A 70 4.33 -3.35 -22.01
CA CYS A 70 5.08 -2.24 -21.43
C CYS A 70 5.59 -1.32 -22.55
N SER A 71 5.26 -0.02 -22.49
CA SER A 71 5.75 0.99 -23.43
C SER A 71 7.18 1.44 -23.16
N GLY A 72 7.62 1.31 -21.91
CA GLY A 72 8.94 1.72 -21.48
C GLY A 72 9.29 1.21 -20.11
N MET A 73 10.60 1.02 -19.88
CA MET A 73 11.16 0.72 -18.57
C MET A 73 12.48 1.48 -18.39
N TYR A 74 12.65 2.08 -17.22
CA TYR A 74 13.86 2.79 -16.85
C TYR A 74 14.10 2.74 -15.35
N TYR A 75 15.36 2.99 -14.96
CA TYR A 75 15.81 3.00 -13.57
C TYR A 75 16.00 4.43 -13.08
N VAL A 76 15.55 4.71 -11.88
CA VAL A 76 15.76 5.98 -11.17
C VAL A 76 16.41 5.69 -9.82
N PRO A 77 17.76 5.75 -9.73
CA PRO A 77 18.44 5.69 -8.44
C PRO A 77 18.08 6.92 -7.61
N LEU A 78 17.59 6.70 -6.39
CA LEU A 78 17.33 7.80 -5.47
C LEU A 78 18.66 8.30 -4.88
N GLU A 79 18.86 9.60 -4.88
CA GLU A 79 20.10 10.23 -4.38
C GLU A 79 20.34 9.85 -2.91
N THR A 80 21.55 9.41 -2.58
CA THR A 80 21.97 9.01 -1.25
C THR A 80 22.62 10.17 -0.53
N ARG A 81 21.96 10.64 0.53
CA ARG A 81 22.48 11.67 1.45
C ARG A 81 22.10 11.34 2.89
N THR A 82 22.82 11.85 3.85
CA THR A 82 22.52 11.67 5.27
C THR A 82 21.08 12.11 5.63
N GLU A 83 20.58 13.17 4.97
CA GLU A 83 19.26 13.71 5.21
C GLU A 83 18.12 12.82 4.71
N CYS A 84 18.38 11.96 3.72
CA CYS A 84 17.37 11.13 3.06
C CYS A 84 17.81 9.67 2.92
N LEU A 85 18.61 9.16 3.84
CA LEU A 85 19.02 7.76 3.80
C LEU A 85 17.84 6.85 4.15
N LEU A 86 17.39 6.07 3.17
CA LEU A 86 16.24 5.19 3.27
C LEU A 86 16.70 3.74 3.51
N GLY A 87 16.13 3.08 4.51
CA GLY A 87 16.32 1.64 4.73
C GLY A 87 15.34 0.79 3.93
N SER A 88 14.12 1.28 3.76
CA SER A 88 13.05 0.63 2.98
C SER A 88 12.14 1.68 2.37
N ILE A 89 11.28 1.25 1.46
CA ILE A 89 10.21 2.09 0.93
C ILE A 89 8.87 1.41 1.22
N ASP A 90 8.08 2.02 2.11
CA ASP A 90 6.77 1.52 2.51
C ASP A 90 5.62 2.15 1.72
N ALA A 91 5.81 3.38 1.23
CA ALA A 91 4.84 4.06 0.38
C ALA A 91 5.52 5.03 -0.58
N ILE A 92 4.99 5.11 -1.80
CA ILE A 92 5.33 6.12 -2.80
C ILE A 92 4.04 6.77 -3.26
N LYS A 93 4.00 8.10 -3.23
CA LYS A 93 2.99 8.92 -3.91
C LYS A 93 3.70 9.93 -4.81
N THR A 94 3.01 10.47 -5.79
CA THR A 94 3.63 11.36 -6.78
C THR A 94 2.69 12.47 -7.19
N ASP A 95 3.25 13.60 -7.50
CA ASP A 95 2.67 14.62 -8.36
C ASP A 95 3.33 14.62 -9.75
N ASN A 96 3.27 15.72 -10.47
CA ASN A 96 3.90 15.83 -11.79
C ASN A 96 5.44 15.82 -11.71
N ASP A 97 6.04 16.41 -10.67
CA ASP A 97 7.46 16.75 -10.58
C ASP A 97 8.24 15.92 -9.55
N LEU A 98 7.54 15.39 -8.53
CA LEU A 98 8.17 14.77 -7.38
C LEU A 98 7.66 13.33 -7.15
N PHE A 99 8.54 12.52 -6.57
CA PHE A 99 8.19 11.30 -5.83
C PHE A 99 8.25 11.62 -4.33
N PHE A 100 7.20 11.33 -3.60
CA PHE A 100 7.16 11.37 -2.14
C PHE A 100 7.31 9.95 -1.62
N VAL A 101 8.35 9.72 -0.83
CA VAL A 101 8.78 8.37 -0.42
C VAL A 101 8.82 8.29 1.09
N LEU A 102 8.15 7.29 1.64
CA LEU A 102 8.07 7.03 3.08
C LEU A 102 8.82 5.75 3.44
N ASP A 103 9.75 5.86 4.38
CA ASP A 103 10.31 4.78 5.17
C ASP A 103 9.70 4.85 6.58
N LYS A 104 8.72 3.97 6.85
CA LYS A 104 7.99 3.95 8.14
C LYS A 104 8.89 3.57 9.29
N ARG A 105 9.78 2.59 9.06
CA ARG A 105 10.64 2.04 10.10
C ARG A 105 11.58 3.11 10.68
N ASN A 106 12.12 3.95 9.81
CA ASN A 106 13.05 5.01 10.18
C ASN A 106 12.35 6.37 10.37
N SER A 107 11.02 6.44 10.18
CA SER A 107 10.25 7.68 10.22
C SER A 107 10.84 8.77 9.31
N ILE A 108 11.16 8.38 8.09
CA ILE A 108 11.72 9.26 7.07
C ILE A 108 10.71 9.45 5.96
N LEU A 109 10.29 10.68 5.74
CA LEU A 109 9.50 11.08 4.58
C LEU A 109 10.28 12.11 3.78
N CYS A 110 10.63 11.75 2.56
CA CYS A 110 11.40 12.57 1.65
C CYS A 110 10.71 12.72 0.31
N SER A 111 11.01 13.80 -0.40
CA SER A 111 10.69 13.92 -1.81
C SER A 111 11.94 13.97 -2.67
N PHE A 112 11.80 13.42 -3.88
CA PHE A 112 12.83 13.34 -4.90
C PHE A 112 12.25 13.82 -6.23
N ARG A 113 13.05 14.48 -7.05
CA ARG A 113 12.67 14.83 -8.43
C ARG A 113 12.56 13.57 -9.30
N LYS A 114 11.99 13.69 -10.47
CA LYS A 114 11.82 12.55 -11.39
C LYS A 114 13.13 11.92 -11.87
N ASP A 115 14.24 12.64 -11.75
CA ASP A 115 15.59 12.12 -12.04
C ASP A 115 16.25 11.39 -10.84
N GLY A 116 15.56 11.33 -9.69
CA GLY A 116 16.02 10.73 -8.44
C GLY A 116 16.79 11.69 -7.54
N SER A 117 17.04 12.93 -7.95
CA SER A 117 17.73 13.91 -7.09
C SER A 117 16.88 14.28 -5.87
N PHE A 118 17.50 14.34 -4.70
CA PHE A 118 16.85 14.73 -3.46
C PHE A 118 16.27 16.15 -3.55
N TYR A 119 15.04 16.31 -3.10
CA TYR A 119 14.42 17.62 -3.06
C TYR A 119 14.22 18.10 -1.63
N LYS A 120 13.49 17.33 -0.79
CA LYS A 120 13.14 17.78 0.57
C LYS A 120 12.90 16.62 1.53
N ARG A 121 13.14 16.85 2.82
CA ARG A 121 12.71 16.01 3.94
C ARG A 121 11.61 16.70 4.73
N TYR A 122 10.59 15.93 5.15
CA TYR A 122 9.45 16.42 5.93
C TYR A 122 9.43 15.75 7.31
N GLY A 123 8.86 16.45 8.30
CA GLY A 123 8.61 15.87 9.61
C GLY A 123 9.87 15.38 10.30
N THR A 124 10.89 16.23 10.48
CA THR A 124 12.10 15.84 11.22
C THR A 124 11.76 15.35 12.62
N VAL A 125 12.46 14.30 13.08
CA VAL A 125 12.21 13.69 14.40
C VAL A 125 12.44 14.71 15.52
N GLY A 126 11.50 14.77 16.45
CA GLY A 126 11.59 15.60 17.65
C GLY A 126 10.24 16.08 18.16
N ASP A 127 10.29 16.83 19.25
CA ASP A 127 9.15 17.51 19.85
C ASP A 127 9.05 18.95 19.37
N GLY A 128 7.83 19.44 19.18
CA GLY A 128 7.56 20.80 18.75
C GLY A 128 6.81 20.90 17.42
N SER A 129 6.46 22.14 17.07
CA SER A 129 5.68 22.41 15.86
C SER A 129 6.43 21.99 14.61
N GLY A 130 5.74 21.30 13.71
CA GLY A 130 6.32 20.80 12.46
C GLY A 130 7.36 19.69 12.64
N LYS A 131 7.41 19.02 13.79
CA LYS A 131 8.22 17.82 14.01
C LYS A 131 7.33 16.62 14.24
N CYS A 132 7.82 15.42 13.89
CA CYS A 132 7.11 14.17 14.04
C CYS A 132 7.90 13.19 14.89
N SER A 133 7.21 12.44 15.76
CA SER A 133 7.81 11.37 16.55
C SER A 133 7.84 10.03 15.82
N ASN A 134 6.77 9.74 15.05
CA ASN A 134 6.63 8.51 14.29
C ASN A 134 5.71 8.71 13.08
N ILE A 135 6.30 8.78 11.90
CA ILE A 135 5.55 8.95 10.65
C ILE A 135 4.95 7.60 10.23
N LYS A 136 3.64 7.48 10.28
CA LYS A 136 2.91 6.26 9.97
C LYS A 136 2.33 6.23 8.56
N SER A 137 1.82 7.37 8.08
CA SER A 137 1.19 7.52 6.78
C SER A 137 1.29 8.97 6.31
N PHE A 138 1.02 9.20 5.04
CA PHE A 138 0.91 10.55 4.48
C PHE A 138 -0.10 10.58 3.33
N SER A 139 -0.65 11.74 3.05
CA SER A 139 -1.51 12.00 1.90
C SER A 139 -1.13 13.29 1.19
N LEU A 140 -1.38 13.34 -0.13
CA LEU A 140 -1.13 14.51 -0.97
C LEU A 140 -2.45 15.17 -1.33
N ASP A 141 -2.53 16.47 -1.10
CA ASP A 141 -3.51 17.35 -1.72
C ASP A 141 -2.86 17.96 -2.97
N LEU A 142 -3.10 17.33 -4.11
CA LEU A 142 -2.50 17.73 -5.39
C LEU A 142 -3.01 19.08 -5.90
N LYS A 143 -4.15 19.56 -5.40
CA LYS A 143 -4.75 20.82 -5.83
C LYS A 143 -4.13 22.03 -5.15
N ASN A 144 -3.76 21.86 -3.87
CA ASN A 144 -3.25 22.95 -3.05
C ASN A 144 -1.74 22.80 -2.75
N ASP A 145 -1.06 21.78 -3.31
CA ASP A 145 0.35 21.45 -3.08
C ASP A 145 0.67 21.26 -1.58
N VAL A 146 -0.24 20.56 -0.87
CA VAL A 146 -0.12 20.31 0.55
C VAL A 146 0.14 18.82 0.80
N LEU A 147 1.15 18.55 1.64
CA LEU A 147 1.49 17.25 2.17
C LEU A 147 0.97 17.17 3.62
N TYR A 148 0.11 16.19 3.89
CA TYR A 148 -0.34 15.85 5.23
C TYR A 148 0.39 14.61 5.72
N VAL A 149 0.91 14.67 6.94
CA VAL A 149 1.75 13.62 7.56
C VAL A 149 1.12 13.17 8.87
N LEU A 150 0.82 11.88 8.97
CA LEU A 150 0.30 11.28 10.20
C LEU A 150 1.47 10.92 11.13
N ASP A 151 1.57 11.62 12.25
CA ASP A 151 2.42 11.28 13.39
C ASP A 151 1.59 10.51 14.42
N SER A 152 1.59 9.19 14.31
CA SER A 152 0.74 8.34 15.17
C SER A 152 1.16 8.41 16.64
N ARG A 153 2.47 8.46 16.94
CA ARG A 153 2.98 8.55 18.31
C ARG A 153 2.82 9.94 18.88
N GLY A 154 2.99 10.97 18.06
CA GLY A 154 2.75 12.37 18.43
C GLY A 154 1.26 12.71 18.52
N GLY A 155 0.38 11.82 18.06
CA GLY A 155 -1.06 11.99 18.12
C GLY A 155 -1.56 13.17 17.31
N LYS A 156 -1.01 13.38 16.12
CA LYS A 156 -1.35 14.55 15.29
C LYS A 156 -1.16 14.30 13.80
N VAL A 157 -1.82 15.10 12.98
CA VAL A 157 -1.50 15.30 11.58
C VAL A 157 -0.79 16.64 11.41
N VAL A 158 0.34 16.61 10.73
CA VAL A 158 1.14 17.80 10.42
C VAL A 158 1.05 18.09 8.93
N SER A 159 0.80 19.34 8.55
CA SER A 159 0.76 19.77 7.16
C SER A 159 1.98 20.60 6.77
N TYR A 160 2.46 20.33 5.55
CA TYR A 160 3.58 21.05 4.93
C TYR A 160 3.20 21.42 3.49
N SER A 161 3.76 22.53 2.99
CA SER A 161 3.83 22.72 1.54
C SER A 161 4.84 21.76 0.91
N TYR A 162 4.80 21.55 -0.40
CA TYR A 162 5.72 20.63 -1.09
C TYR A 162 7.18 21.08 -1.03
N ASP A 163 7.44 22.39 -0.82
CA ASP A 163 8.79 22.92 -0.56
C ASP A 163 9.25 22.73 0.91
N GLY A 164 8.43 22.07 1.73
CA GLY A 164 8.72 21.66 3.11
C GLY A 164 8.50 22.75 4.16
N GLN A 165 7.78 23.83 3.84
CA GLN A 165 7.37 24.79 4.84
C GLN A 165 6.28 24.18 5.72
N TYR A 166 6.46 24.24 7.04
CA TYR A 166 5.41 23.91 8.01
C TYR A 166 4.22 24.85 7.85
N LEU A 167 3.02 24.29 7.77
CA LEU A 167 1.78 25.06 7.63
C LEU A 167 0.96 25.02 8.91
N SER A 168 0.60 23.82 9.38
CA SER A 168 -0.20 23.63 10.59
C SER A 168 -0.05 22.22 11.15
N GLU A 169 -0.58 22.03 12.35
CA GLU A 169 -0.79 20.69 12.92
C GLU A 169 -2.13 20.61 13.62
N GLN A 170 -2.73 19.43 13.62
CA GLN A 170 -4.01 19.13 14.23
C GLN A 170 -3.91 17.88 15.07
N PRO A 171 -4.42 17.85 16.32
CA PRO A 171 -4.44 16.66 17.14
C PRO A 171 -5.39 15.61 16.56
N LEU A 172 -5.06 14.33 16.76
CA LEU A 172 -5.96 13.23 16.43
C LEU A 172 -7.10 13.16 17.46
N PHE A 173 -8.32 12.90 17.00
CA PHE A 173 -9.49 12.70 17.86
C PHE A 173 -9.79 11.23 18.11
N TYR A 174 -9.26 10.35 17.26
CA TYR A 174 -9.30 8.92 17.41
C TYR A 174 -8.11 8.30 16.69
N PHE A 175 -7.82 7.05 17.01
CA PHE A 175 -6.68 6.34 16.44
C PHE A 175 -7.00 5.85 15.04
N TYR A 176 -6.09 6.05 14.10
CA TYR A 176 -6.07 5.45 12.78
C TYR A 176 -4.63 5.30 12.26
N ASP A 177 -4.41 4.35 11.36
CA ASP A 177 -3.09 4.03 10.82
C ASP A 177 -2.84 4.67 9.46
N GLN A 178 -3.89 4.88 8.70
CA GLN A 178 -3.81 5.36 7.34
C GLN A 178 -4.96 6.31 7.03
N PHE A 179 -4.73 7.20 6.10
CA PHE A 179 -5.74 8.15 5.65
C PHE A 179 -5.46 8.61 4.21
N GLU A 180 -6.54 9.03 3.54
CA GLU A 180 -6.47 9.74 2.27
C GLU A 180 -7.32 11.00 2.30
N CYS A 181 -6.74 12.10 1.80
CA CYS A 181 -7.49 13.32 1.55
C CYS A 181 -8.26 13.15 0.25
N SER A 182 -9.58 13.28 0.33
CA SER A 182 -10.50 13.28 -0.81
C SER A 182 -11.46 14.44 -0.63
N GLU A 183 -11.05 15.64 -1.06
CA GLU A 183 -11.78 16.89 -0.80
C GLU A 183 -13.30 16.79 -1.07
N PRO A 184 -14.11 17.31 -0.15
CA PRO A 184 -13.76 18.04 1.09
C PRO A 184 -13.48 17.10 2.28
N ASN A 185 -13.47 15.80 2.09
CA ASN A 185 -13.44 14.82 3.17
C ASN A 185 -12.06 14.15 3.30
N TRP A 186 -11.82 13.60 4.49
CA TRP A 186 -10.73 12.67 4.76
C TRP A 186 -11.30 11.29 5.03
N ILE A 187 -10.68 10.27 4.45
CA ILE A 187 -11.03 8.87 4.65
C ILE A 187 -9.95 8.26 5.52
N LEU A 188 -10.34 7.73 6.65
CA LEU A 188 -9.46 7.25 7.71
C LEU A 188 -9.68 5.76 7.92
N SER A 189 -8.59 5.00 8.08
CA SER A 189 -8.66 3.55 8.33
C SER A 189 -7.85 3.17 9.55
N SER A 190 -8.37 2.25 10.35
CA SER A 190 -7.71 1.70 11.52
C SER A 190 -7.56 0.19 11.38
N SER A 191 -6.36 -0.32 11.71
CA SER A 191 -6.10 -1.76 11.83
C SER A 191 -6.64 -2.35 13.13
N PHE A 192 -7.22 -1.54 14.02
CA PHE A 192 -7.78 -1.97 15.30
C PHE A 192 -9.29 -1.87 15.29
N ALA A 193 -9.94 -2.93 15.72
CA ALA A 193 -11.39 -2.94 15.90
C ALA A 193 -11.84 -1.98 16.99
N HIS A 194 -11.07 -1.86 18.09
CA HIS A 194 -11.42 -1.02 19.23
C HIS A 194 -10.74 0.35 19.14
N ASN A 195 -11.56 1.39 19.09
CA ASN A 195 -11.12 2.76 19.17
C ASN A 195 -11.75 3.42 20.41
N THR A 196 -11.00 3.45 21.49
CA THR A 196 -11.48 3.84 22.83
C THR A 196 -11.94 5.29 22.96
N MET A 197 -11.74 6.09 21.92
CA MET A 197 -12.08 7.53 21.95
C MET A 197 -13.57 7.80 21.76
N SER A 198 -14.30 6.87 21.10
CA SER A 198 -15.74 7.01 20.88
C SER A 198 -16.39 5.66 20.60
N SER A 199 -17.41 5.31 21.37
CA SER A 199 -18.21 4.11 21.14
C SER A 199 -18.96 4.12 19.80
N GLN A 200 -19.17 5.27 19.19
CA GLN A 200 -19.83 5.38 17.89
C GLN A 200 -18.87 5.08 16.71
N LEU A 201 -17.57 5.32 16.91
CA LEU A 201 -16.50 5.08 15.91
C LEU A 201 -15.89 3.70 16.09
N ASP A 202 -16.10 3.11 17.26
CA ASP A 202 -15.59 1.82 17.62
C ASP A 202 -16.05 0.74 16.63
N LEU A 203 -15.21 -0.25 16.43
CA LEU A 203 -15.52 -1.42 15.61
C LEU A 203 -15.76 -1.15 14.11
N HIS A 204 -15.29 -0.04 13.55
CA HIS A 204 -15.40 0.24 12.12
C HIS A 204 -14.05 0.43 11.45
N ARG A 205 -13.90 -0.10 10.24
CA ARG A 205 -12.65 -0.05 9.46
C ARG A 205 -12.42 1.31 8.83
N ILE A 206 -13.50 1.96 8.39
CA ILE A 206 -13.45 3.24 7.68
C ILE A 206 -14.28 4.28 8.41
N ILE A 207 -13.68 5.46 8.57
CA ILE A 207 -14.34 6.66 9.05
C ILE A 207 -14.16 7.76 8.00
N LEU A 208 -15.25 8.41 7.65
CA LEU A 208 -15.25 9.63 6.85
C LEU A 208 -15.26 10.82 7.80
N SER A 209 -14.34 11.74 7.62
CA SER A 209 -14.25 12.99 8.40
C SER A 209 -14.05 14.20 7.50
N ASP A 210 -14.20 15.38 8.05
CA ASP A 210 -13.76 16.63 7.40
C ASP A 210 -12.26 16.90 7.63
N ALA A 211 -11.75 18.00 7.07
CA ALA A 211 -10.35 18.40 7.22
C ALA A 211 -9.97 18.75 8.67
N SER A 212 -10.94 19.01 9.56
CA SER A 212 -10.74 19.18 11.01
C SER A 212 -10.73 17.83 11.74
N GLN A 213 -10.78 16.72 11.01
CA GLN A 213 -10.89 15.33 11.50
C GLN A 213 -12.20 15.05 12.25
N MET A 214 -13.23 15.90 12.05
CA MET A 214 -14.54 15.67 12.65
C MET A 214 -15.27 14.55 11.89
N PRO A 215 -15.57 13.42 12.54
CA PRO A 215 -16.20 12.28 11.88
C PRO A 215 -17.65 12.60 11.49
N SER A 216 -18.03 12.18 10.29
CA SER A 216 -19.38 12.36 9.76
C SER A 216 -20.10 11.04 9.48
N SER A 217 -19.35 10.01 9.03
CA SER A 217 -19.89 8.70 8.75
C SER A 217 -18.84 7.60 8.86
N ARG A 218 -19.30 6.35 8.87
CA ARG A 218 -18.48 5.15 9.08
C ARG A 218 -18.91 4.02 8.16
N ALA A 219 -18.01 3.05 7.92
CA ALA A 219 -18.29 1.89 7.09
C ALA A 219 -17.49 0.66 7.52
N PHE A 220 -17.94 -0.50 7.05
CA PHE A 220 -17.28 -1.79 7.21
C PHE A 220 -17.01 -2.14 8.69
N PRO A 221 -18.05 -2.53 9.44
CA PRO A 221 -17.89 -2.98 10.82
C PRO A 221 -17.00 -4.22 10.88
N TYR A 222 -16.22 -4.36 11.94
CA TYR A 222 -15.50 -5.60 12.21
C TYR A 222 -16.48 -6.69 12.64
N PRO A 223 -16.39 -7.90 12.06
CA PRO A 223 -17.13 -9.06 12.51
C PRO A 223 -16.85 -9.36 13.99
N GLU A 224 -17.81 -9.95 14.71
CA GLU A 224 -17.69 -10.20 16.14
C GLU A 224 -16.46 -11.05 16.49
N GLY A 225 -16.17 -12.08 15.71
CA GLY A 225 -15.00 -12.95 15.91
C GLY A 225 -13.64 -12.29 15.66
N LEU A 226 -13.62 -11.09 15.09
CA LEU A 226 -12.40 -10.34 14.80
C LEU A 226 -12.18 -9.11 15.69
N ARG A 227 -13.11 -8.81 16.58
CA ARG A 227 -13.09 -7.58 17.38
C ARG A 227 -11.90 -7.47 18.32
N ASP A 228 -11.48 -8.59 18.89
CA ASP A 228 -10.37 -8.65 19.86
C ASP A 228 -9.02 -8.97 19.20
N SER A 229 -8.95 -8.93 17.89
CA SER A 229 -7.75 -9.26 17.14
C SER A 229 -7.13 -8.03 16.48
N PHE A 230 -5.81 -7.96 16.48
CA PHE A 230 -5.09 -7.01 15.65
C PHE A 230 -5.09 -7.50 14.19
N HIS A 231 -5.57 -6.69 13.29
CA HIS A 231 -5.57 -6.97 11.86
C HIS A 231 -4.57 -6.05 11.18
N GLN A 232 -3.40 -6.58 10.88
CA GLN A 232 -2.45 -5.83 10.07
C GLN A 232 -2.98 -5.76 8.64
N GLU A 233 -3.60 -4.62 8.31
CA GLU A 233 -3.92 -4.30 6.94
C GLU A 233 -2.63 -3.98 6.16
N SER A 234 -2.70 -4.10 4.84
CA SER A 234 -1.60 -3.69 3.96
C SER A 234 -1.14 -2.27 4.28
N SER A 235 0.13 -1.98 4.11
CA SER A 235 0.66 -0.61 4.23
C SER A 235 0.06 0.37 3.23
N MET A 236 -0.68 -0.14 2.24
CA MET A 236 -1.35 0.62 1.19
C MET A 236 -2.83 0.19 1.08
N VAL A 237 -3.57 0.35 2.17
CA VAL A 237 -5.01 0.06 2.22
C VAL A 237 -5.78 0.87 1.18
N PHE A 238 -5.38 2.10 0.98
CA PHE A 238 -5.98 2.99 0.00
C PHE A 238 -5.15 3.04 -1.28
N GLN A 239 -5.85 3.00 -2.42
CA GLN A 239 -5.30 3.34 -3.74
C GLN A 239 -6.01 4.61 -4.21
N LYS A 240 -5.27 5.70 -4.41
CA LYS A 240 -5.81 6.96 -4.93
C LYS A 240 -5.31 7.18 -6.34
N THR A 241 -6.23 7.34 -7.25
CA THR A 241 -5.94 7.62 -8.67
C THR A 241 -5.75 9.11 -8.90
N VAL A 242 -5.10 9.49 -10.00
CA VAL A 242 -4.78 10.90 -10.31
C VAL A 242 -6.00 11.78 -10.51
N ASP A 243 -7.16 11.20 -10.86
CA ASP A 243 -8.46 11.88 -10.93
C ASP A 243 -9.14 12.06 -9.56
N GLY A 244 -8.46 11.64 -8.48
CA GLY A 244 -8.87 11.87 -7.09
C GLY A 244 -9.76 10.80 -6.48
N HIS A 245 -10.14 9.76 -7.26
CA HIS A 245 -10.92 8.63 -6.71
C HIS A 245 -10.09 7.82 -5.74
N VAL A 246 -10.70 7.42 -4.61
CA VAL A 246 -10.07 6.60 -3.57
C VAL A 246 -10.72 5.22 -3.56
N TYR A 247 -9.89 4.20 -3.67
CA TYR A 247 -10.31 2.80 -3.66
C TYR A 247 -9.83 2.11 -2.39
N TYR A 248 -10.64 1.18 -1.91
CA TYR A 248 -10.42 0.45 -0.67
C TYR A 248 -10.81 -1.01 -0.82
N ASN A 249 -10.05 -1.88 -0.19
CA ASN A 249 -10.38 -3.28 0.00
C ASN A 249 -9.90 -3.70 1.39
N TYR A 250 -10.55 -4.68 1.99
CA TYR A 250 -10.20 -5.23 3.31
C TYR A 250 -10.20 -6.76 3.29
N ILE A 251 -9.51 -7.34 4.23
CA ILE A 251 -9.49 -8.80 4.43
C ILE A 251 -10.64 -9.19 5.38
N PRO A 252 -11.43 -10.22 5.06
CA PRO A 252 -11.47 -10.98 3.82
C PRO A 252 -12.55 -10.45 2.88
N SER A 253 -12.19 -9.70 1.87
CA SER A 253 -13.16 -9.26 0.86
C SER A 253 -12.58 -9.44 -0.53
N ASN A 254 -13.39 -9.92 -1.46
CA ASN A 254 -13.04 -9.97 -2.87
C ASN A 254 -13.58 -8.76 -3.66
N VAL A 255 -14.07 -7.74 -2.96
CA VAL A 255 -14.64 -6.52 -3.56
C VAL A 255 -13.71 -5.34 -3.31
N ILE A 256 -13.43 -4.59 -4.37
CA ILE A 256 -12.77 -3.29 -4.31
C ILE A 256 -13.85 -2.22 -4.36
N TYR A 257 -13.89 -1.38 -3.33
CA TYR A 257 -14.85 -0.30 -3.19
C TYR A 257 -14.24 1.02 -3.61
N GLU A 258 -15.00 1.86 -4.28
CA GLU A 258 -14.72 3.28 -4.48
C GLU A 258 -15.41 4.05 -3.36
N LEU A 259 -14.65 4.87 -2.63
CA LEU A 259 -15.14 5.64 -1.48
C LEU A 259 -15.34 7.09 -1.88
N SER A 260 -16.55 7.61 -1.73
CA SER A 260 -16.88 8.99 -2.08
C SER A 260 -18.10 9.49 -1.29
N ASN A 261 -18.00 10.67 -0.69
CA ASN A 261 -19.12 11.44 -0.15
C ASN A 261 -20.17 10.64 0.65
N GLY A 262 -19.73 9.76 1.56
CA GLY A 262 -20.64 8.96 2.37
C GLY A 262 -21.21 7.71 1.66
N VAL A 263 -20.68 7.35 0.49
CA VAL A 263 -21.05 6.18 -0.29
C VAL A 263 -19.84 5.27 -0.49
N CYS A 264 -20.02 3.98 -0.25
CA CYS A 264 -19.11 2.90 -0.63
C CYS A 264 -19.68 2.20 -1.86
N LEU A 265 -19.14 2.52 -3.04
CA LEU A 265 -19.58 1.88 -4.28
C LEU A 265 -18.73 0.63 -4.52
N ALA A 266 -19.35 -0.56 -4.49
CA ALA A 266 -18.69 -1.78 -4.93
C ALA A 266 -18.34 -1.66 -6.43
N LYS A 267 -17.07 -1.47 -6.75
CA LYS A 267 -16.61 -1.17 -8.11
C LYS A 267 -16.17 -2.39 -8.87
N TYR A 268 -15.37 -3.24 -8.24
CA TYR A 268 -14.84 -4.46 -8.84
C TYR A 268 -14.99 -5.63 -7.88
N ARG A 269 -15.43 -6.77 -8.40
CA ARG A 269 -15.45 -8.05 -7.70
C ARG A 269 -14.43 -8.99 -8.35
N ILE A 270 -13.56 -9.58 -7.57
CA ILE A 270 -12.56 -10.55 -8.05
C ILE A 270 -13.14 -11.95 -7.89
N ALA A 271 -13.37 -12.65 -9.00
CA ALA A 271 -13.95 -13.99 -9.01
C ALA A 271 -12.92 -15.03 -9.44
N THR A 272 -12.57 -15.96 -8.55
CA THR A 272 -11.57 -17.01 -8.79
C THR A 272 -12.15 -18.29 -9.40
N GLN A 273 -13.45 -18.33 -9.71
CA GLN A 273 -14.20 -19.44 -10.34
C GLN A 273 -14.24 -20.76 -9.54
N GLU A 274 -13.83 -20.79 -8.31
CA GLU A 274 -13.94 -21.99 -7.50
C GLU A 274 -15.29 -22.04 -6.78
N PRO A 275 -16.04 -23.19 -6.88
CA PRO A 275 -17.32 -23.32 -6.22
C PRO A 275 -17.12 -23.36 -4.69
N GLY A 276 -17.82 -22.51 -3.95
CA GLY A 276 -17.97 -22.61 -2.51
C GLY A 276 -17.28 -21.52 -1.68
N GLN A 277 -16.59 -20.59 -2.29
CA GLN A 277 -16.06 -19.42 -1.57
C GLN A 277 -16.82 -18.15 -1.96
N ASN A 278 -18.01 -18.00 -1.42
CA ASN A 278 -18.66 -16.71 -1.38
C ASN A 278 -18.21 -16.02 -0.07
N TRP A 279 -17.28 -15.08 -0.18
CA TRP A 279 -16.79 -14.32 0.96
C TRP A 279 -17.92 -13.55 1.67
N ASP A 280 -18.96 -13.20 0.92
CA ASP A 280 -20.13 -12.49 1.45
C ASP A 280 -20.92 -13.36 2.44
N ASP A 281 -20.83 -14.71 2.34
CA ASP A 281 -21.52 -15.66 3.26
C ASP A 281 -20.73 -15.92 4.55
N LEU A 282 -19.46 -15.51 4.63
CA LEU A 282 -18.57 -15.77 5.75
C LEU A 282 -18.48 -14.60 6.74
N GLU A 283 -18.99 -13.42 6.40
CA GLU A 283 -18.68 -12.17 7.10
C GLU A 283 -19.13 -12.12 8.57
N GLU A 284 -20.22 -12.80 8.95
CA GLU A 284 -20.78 -12.62 10.30
C GLU A 284 -20.09 -13.44 11.41
N GLN A 285 -19.36 -14.51 11.06
CA GLN A 285 -18.82 -15.46 12.04
C GLN A 285 -17.30 -15.71 11.93
N LEU A 286 -16.59 -14.94 11.12
CA LEU A 286 -15.16 -15.14 10.89
C LEU A 286 -14.34 -14.92 12.16
N THR A 287 -13.49 -15.91 12.44
CA THR A 287 -12.43 -15.81 13.44
C THR A 287 -11.08 -15.60 12.77
N THR A 288 -10.06 -15.26 13.55
CA THR A 288 -8.67 -15.17 13.06
C THR A 288 -8.19 -16.50 12.49
N ASP A 289 -8.59 -17.62 13.08
CA ASP A 289 -8.25 -18.96 12.59
C ASP A 289 -8.91 -19.27 11.25
N ASP A 290 -10.15 -18.82 11.04
CA ASP A 290 -10.83 -18.96 9.75
C ASP A 290 -10.08 -18.19 8.64
N ILE A 291 -9.65 -16.96 8.91
CA ILE A 291 -8.85 -16.17 7.99
C ILE A 291 -7.52 -16.89 7.69
N TYR A 292 -6.84 -17.41 8.73
CA TYR A 292 -5.60 -18.15 8.55
C TYR A 292 -5.82 -19.41 7.70
N ASN A 293 -6.89 -20.17 7.97
CA ASN A 293 -7.24 -21.37 7.22
C ASN A 293 -7.56 -21.07 5.76
N LEU A 294 -8.23 -19.95 5.47
CA LEU A 294 -8.48 -19.49 4.10
C LEU A 294 -7.18 -19.28 3.31
N PHE A 295 -6.14 -18.77 3.96
CA PHE A 295 -4.83 -18.56 3.32
C PHE A 295 -3.98 -19.83 3.22
N THR A 296 -4.29 -20.87 4.00
CA THR A 296 -3.52 -22.13 4.04
C THR A 296 -4.24 -23.28 3.36
N GLU A 297 -5.54 -23.19 3.11
CA GLU A 297 -6.33 -24.24 2.47
C GLU A 297 -6.14 -24.30 0.95
N LYS A 298 -6.56 -25.41 0.36
CA LYS A 298 -6.26 -25.87 -1.01
C LYS A 298 -6.82 -25.01 -2.15
N ASN A 299 -7.25 -23.81 -1.89
CA ASN A 299 -7.94 -22.95 -2.85
C ASN A 299 -7.10 -21.79 -3.34
N ARG A 300 -7.35 -21.32 -4.55
CA ARG A 300 -6.81 -20.04 -5.05
C ARG A 300 -7.57 -18.88 -4.39
N TYR A 301 -6.88 -17.85 -3.96
CA TYR A 301 -7.53 -16.71 -3.35
C TYR A 301 -6.89 -15.38 -3.75
N PHE A 302 -7.71 -14.35 -3.73
CA PHE A 302 -7.29 -12.96 -3.81
C PHE A 302 -6.85 -12.48 -2.42
N SER A 303 -5.62 -12.01 -2.31
CA SER A 303 -5.00 -11.67 -1.02
C SER A 303 -5.33 -10.27 -0.51
N SER A 304 -6.27 -9.57 -1.12
CA SER A 304 -6.50 -8.13 -0.90
C SER A 304 -5.29 -7.22 -1.21
N LEU A 305 -4.23 -7.79 -1.77
CA LEU A 305 -3.11 -7.02 -2.29
C LEU A 305 -3.38 -6.65 -3.74
N TYR A 306 -3.68 -5.39 -3.96
CA TYR A 306 -3.87 -4.85 -5.29
C TYR A 306 -3.20 -3.48 -5.42
N LEU A 307 -2.86 -3.13 -6.63
CA LEU A 307 -2.34 -1.83 -7.01
C LEU A 307 -3.25 -1.26 -8.09
N MET A 308 -3.62 -0.01 -7.95
CA MET A 308 -4.53 0.65 -8.89
C MET A 308 -4.01 2.03 -9.26
N ASN A 309 -4.01 2.29 -10.55
CA ASN A 309 -3.89 3.63 -11.10
C ASN A 309 -5.11 3.94 -12.01
N LEU A 310 -5.05 5.03 -12.77
CA LEU A 310 -6.19 5.45 -13.57
C LEU A 310 -6.62 4.38 -14.59
N ASN A 311 -5.67 3.71 -15.25
CA ASN A 311 -5.93 2.81 -16.36
C ASN A 311 -5.90 1.33 -16.00
N PHE A 312 -5.21 0.94 -14.91
CA PHE A 312 -4.98 -0.47 -14.60
C PHE A 312 -5.28 -0.84 -13.16
N ILE A 313 -5.62 -2.11 -12.97
CA ILE A 313 -5.57 -2.80 -11.69
C ILE A 313 -4.62 -3.98 -11.85
N ALA A 314 -3.61 -4.07 -10.97
CA ALA A 314 -2.76 -5.25 -10.84
C ALA A 314 -3.03 -5.87 -9.48
N PHE A 315 -3.30 -7.19 -9.43
CA PHE A 315 -3.51 -7.88 -8.18
C PHE A 315 -2.95 -9.31 -8.21
N TYR A 316 -2.78 -9.89 -7.03
CA TYR A 316 -2.10 -11.16 -6.85
C TYR A 316 -3.07 -12.25 -6.44
N ILE A 317 -2.91 -13.42 -7.07
CA ILE A 317 -3.64 -14.64 -6.76
C ILE A 317 -2.65 -15.63 -6.16
N PHE A 318 -2.94 -16.07 -4.96
CA PHE A 318 -2.18 -17.09 -4.27
C PHE A 318 -2.75 -18.48 -4.59
N HIS A 319 -1.87 -19.43 -4.76
CA HIS A 319 -2.19 -20.80 -5.12
C HIS A 319 -1.85 -21.76 -3.98
N PRO A 320 -2.53 -22.92 -3.89
CA PRO A 320 -2.30 -23.91 -2.83
C PRO A 320 -0.87 -24.44 -2.74
N ASP A 321 -0.12 -24.37 -3.85
CA ASP A 321 1.29 -24.77 -3.93
C ASP A 321 2.26 -23.62 -3.55
N HIS A 322 1.78 -22.61 -2.86
CA HIS A 322 2.51 -21.40 -2.47
C HIS A 322 3.07 -20.58 -3.65
N LYS A 323 2.59 -20.82 -4.85
CA LYS A 323 2.91 -19.99 -5.99
C LYS A 323 2.01 -18.77 -6.03
N VAL A 324 2.50 -17.75 -6.66
CA VAL A 324 1.76 -16.49 -6.86
C VAL A 324 1.70 -16.22 -8.36
N SER A 325 0.53 -15.85 -8.83
CA SER A 325 0.32 -15.28 -10.15
C SER A 325 -0.22 -13.88 -10.05
N MET A 326 -0.02 -13.08 -11.08
CA MET A 326 -0.51 -11.71 -11.16
C MET A 326 -1.55 -11.61 -12.26
N LEU A 327 -2.59 -10.81 -12.01
CA LEU A 327 -3.51 -10.37 -13.04
C LEU A 327 -3.37 -8.87 -13.22
N VAL A 328 -3.21 -8.45 -14.47
CA VAL A 328 -3.27 -7.04 -14.88
C VAL A 328 -4.55 -6.84 -15.68
N PHE A 329 -5.42 -5.97 -15.18
CA PHE A 329 -6.71 -5.64 -15.78
C PHE A 329 -6.67 -4.20 -16.28
N ASP A 330 -6.98 -4.00 -17.56
CA ASP A 330 -7.13 -2.70 -18.18
C ASP A 330 -8.56 -2.18 -17.94
N ARG A 331 -8.69 -1.12 -17.18
CA ARG A 331 -9.96 -0.51 -16.76
C ARG A 331 -10.70 0.17 -17.91
N GLN A 332 -9.99 0.56 -18.96
CA GLN A 332 -10.57 1.24 -20.12
C GLN A 332 -11.15 0.26 -21.12
N THR A 333 -10.43 -0.83 -21.39
CA THR A 333 -10.82 -1.81 -22.42
C THR A 333 -11.56 -3.02 -21.84
N GLY A 334 -11.45 -3.26 -20.54
CA GLY A 334 -11.94 -4.47 -19.87
C GLY A 334 -11.12 -5.73 -20.17
N LYS A 335 -10.00 -5.61 -20.89
CA LYS A 335 -9.11 -6.74 -21.17
C LYS A 335 -8.19 -7.03 -19.98
N GLN A 336 -7.65 -8.24 -19.97
CA GLN A 336 -6.77 -8.67 -18.89
C GLN A 336 -5.65 -9.60 -19.38
N LYS A 337 -4.54 -9.61 -18.63
CA LYS A 337 -3.46 -10.58 -18.73
C LYS A 337 -3.28 -11.24 -17.38
N TYR A 338 -3.22 -12.56 -17.37
CA TYR A 338 -3.09 -13.36 -16.17
C TYR A 338 -1.99 -14.40 -16.28
N GLY A 339 -1.14 -14.51 -15.28
CA GLY A 339 -0.12 -15.55 -15.29
C GLY A 339 1.09 -15.25 -14.44
N ARG A 340 2.21 -15.88 -14.80
CA ARG A 340 3.54 -15.56 -14.27
C ARG A 340 4.21 -14.62 -15.23
N PHE A 341 4.46 -13.43 -14.75
CA PHE A 341 5.08 -12.42 -15.56
C PHE A 341 6.61 -12.52 -15.47
N HIS A 342 7.27 -12.31 -16.59
CA HIS A 342 8.72 -12.17 -16.67
C HIS A 342 9.07 -10.96 -17.55
N TYR A 343 10.30 -10.46 -17.43
CA TYR A 343 10.80 -9.36 -18.25
C TYR A 343 11.87 -9.84 -19.21
N GLY A 344 11.52 -9.99 -20.50
CA GLY A 344 12.46 -10.40 -21.54
C GLY A 344 13.13 -11.74 -21.25
N ASN A 345 14.45 -11.77 -21.41
CA ASN A 345 15.24 -12.97 -21.12
C ASN A 345 15.24 -13.29 -19.62
N LYS A 346 14.90 -14.54 -19.26
CA LYS A 346 14.83 -15.02 -17.87
C LYS A 346 16.18 -14.94 -17.12
N ASP A 347 17.30 -14.90 -17.84
CA ASP A 347 18.63 -14.75 -17.25
C ASP A 347 19.10 -13.28 -17.20
N SER A 348 18.31 -12.32 -17.66
CA SER A 348 18.63 -10.89 -17.56
C SER A 348 18.53 -10.39 -16.13
N LEU A 349 19.37 -9.45 -15.77
CA LEU A 349 19.32 -8.77 -14.48
C LEU A 349 17.95 -8.12 -14.27
N THR A 350 17.42 -7.41 -15.27
CA THR A 350 16.09 -6.80 -15.22
C THR A 350 15.01 -7.81 -14.86
N ASN A 351 15.03 -9.04 -15.46
CA ASN A 351 14.05 -10.06 -15.10
C ASN A 351 14.19 -10.51 -13.64
N LYS A 352 15.40 -10.64 -13.14
CA LYS A 352 15.63 -11.00 -11.73
C LYS A 352 15.12 -9.90 -10.79
N LEU A 353 15.30 -8.65 -11.18
CA LEU A 353 14.84 -7.48 -10.42
C LEU A 353 13.33 -7.27 -10.50
N PHE A 354 12.71 -7.62 -11.61
CA PHE A 354 11.26 -7.52 -11.77
C PHE A 354 10.50 -8.44 -10.80
N ALA A 355 11.07 -9.63 -10.48
CA ALA A 355 10.52 -10.59 -9.50
C ALA A 355 9.03 -10.93 -9.70
N SER A 356 8.50 -10.73 -10.92
CA SER A 356 7.11 -11.04 -11.33
C SER A 356 6.02 -10.30 -10.54
N HIS A 357 6.32 -9.14 -9.97
CA HIS A 357 5.34 -8.31 -9.27
C HIS A 357 5.69 -6.82 -9.36
N PHE A 358 4.72 -5.96 -9.03
CA PHE A 358 4.90 -4.53 -8.82
C PHE A 358 4.82 -4.20 -7.33
N ASN A 359 5.49 -3.13 -6.91
CA ASN A 359 5.39 -2.63 -5.53
C ASN A 359 4.39 -1.48 -5.41
N PHE A 360 4.31 -0.60 -6.41
CA PHE A 360 3.44 0.57 -6.39
C PHE A 360 2.83 0.83 -7.75
N ALA A 361 1.65 1.48 -7.75
CA ALA A 361 0.99 2.04 -8.92
C ALA A 361 0.89 3.56 -8.75
N ILE A 362 1.23 4.30 -9.79
CA ILE A 362 1.17 5.77 -9.80
C ILE A 362 0.68 6.28 -11.15
N LYS A 363 0.31 7.55 -11.21
CA LYS A 363 -0.14 8.24 -12.42
C LYS A 363 -1.27 7.50 -13.16
N GLU A 364 -1.25 7.54 -14.49
CA GLU A 364 -2.26 6.93 -15.33
C GLU A 364 -2.00 5.43 -15.54
N SER A 365 -0.75 5.07 -15.84
CA SER A 365 -0.40 3.70 -16.31
C SER A 365 0.94 3.21 -15.76
N THR A 366 1.52 3.91 -14.79
CA THR A 366 2.88 3.66 -14.31
C THR A 366 2.88 2.74 -13.10
N PHE A 367 3.74 1.72 -13.12
CA PHE A 367 4.03 0.85 -12.00
C PHE A 367 5.51 0.98 -11.61
N ILE A 368 5.79 0.75 -10.34
CA ILE A 368 7.13 0.85 -9.78
C ILE A 368 7.49 -0.43 -9.05
N ASN A 369 8.71 -0.92 -9.31
CA ASN A 369 9.39 -1.88 -8.45
C ASN A 369 10.53 -1.17 -7.71
N VAL A 370 10.71 -1.55 -6.45
CA VAL A 370 11.79 -1.04 -5.61
C VAL A 370 12.91 -2.07 -5.58
N ILE A 371 14.10 -1.62 -5.96
CA ILE A 371 15.31 -2.43 -5.94
C ILE A 371 16.16 -1.96 -4.77
N GLN A 372 16.45 -2.87 -3.84
CA GLN A 372 17.39 -2.62 -2.75
C GLN A 372 18.81 -2.87 -3.25
N PRO A 373 19.72 -1.88 -3.25
CA PRO A 373 21.08 -2.05 -3.76
C PRO A 373 21.84 -3.18 -3.07
N PHE A 374 21.71 -3.31 -1.75
CA PHE A 374 22.33 -4.41 -1.01
C PHE A 374 21.93 -5.79 -1.56
N ASP A 375 20.64 -6.03 -1.78
CA ASP A 375 20.14 -7.31 -2.31
C ASP A 375 20.55 -7.50 -3.78
N LEU A 376 20.59 -6.43 -4.55
CA LEU A 376 21.04 -6.43 -5.94
C LEU A 376 22.52 -6.89 -6.04
N PHE A 377 23.43 -6.27 -5.31
CA PHE A 377 24.84 -6.64 -5.34
C PHE A 377 25.08 -8.03 -4.79
N LYS A 378 24.41 -8.39 -3.69
CA LYS A 378 24.44 -9.75 -3.15
C LYS A 378 23.99 -10.80 -4.17
N MET A 379 22.92 -10.55 -4.90
CA MET A 379 22.44 -11.44 -5.96
C MET A 379 23.46 -11.58 -7.10
N ILE A 380 24.05 -10.47 -7.54
CA ILE A 380 25.12 -10.49 -8.58
C ILE A 380 26.31 -11.34 -8.11
N ASP A 381 26.75 -11.18 -6.87
CA ASP A 381 27.87 -11.93 -6.30
C ASP A 381 27.54 -13.43 -6.14
N GLU A 382 26.33 -13.76 -5.76
CA GLU A 382 25.86 -15.15 -5.71
C GLU A 382 25.86 -15.79 -7.11
N HIS A 383 25.37 -15.11 -8.14
CA HIS A 383 25.41 -15.59 -9.51
C HIS A 383 26.85 -15.84 -9.99
N ARG A 384 27.76 -14.91 -9.69
CA ARG A 384 29.20 -15.05 -9.99
C ARG A 384 29.83 -16.22 -9.22
N ARG A 385 29.54 -16.37 -7.93
CA ARG A 385 30.13 -17.39 -7.06
C ARG A 385 29.71 -18.81 -7.46
N TYR A 386 28.49 -18.98 -7.90
CA TYR A 386 27.93 -20.29 -8.23
C TYR A 386 27.84 -20.57 -9.74
N ASP A 387 28.47 -19.74 -10.56
CA ASP A 387 28.46 -19.83 -12.04
C ASP A 387 27.03 -19.91 -12.62
N ILE A 388 26.10 -19.14 -12.05
CA ILE A 388 24.73 -19.07 -12.53
C ILE A 388 24.67 -18.00 -13.63
N PRO A 389 24.08 -18.29 -14.80
CA PRO A 389 23.98 -17.31 -15.88
C PRO A 389 23.26 -16.03 -15.42
N LEU A 390 23.89 -14.87 -15.71
CA LEU A 390 23.33 -13.54 -15.49
C LEU A 390 23.76 -12.62 -16.62
N VAL A 391 22.78 -12.11 -17.36
CA VAL A 391 23.02 -11.18 -18.46
C VAL A 391 22.77 -9.78 -17.96
N ILE A 392 23.76 -8.91 -18.07
CA ILE A 392 23.70 -7.49 -17.66
C ILE A 392 23.87 -6.65 -18.92
N ASP A 393 22.82 -5.90 -19.27
CA ASP A 393 22.82 -5.04 -20.45
C ASP A 393 23.50 -3.68 -20.19
N LYS A 394 23.54 -2.82 -21.22
CA LYS A 394 24.19 -1.52 -21.11
C LYS A 394 23.50 -0.59 -20.10
N LYS A 395 22.16 -0.59 -20.03
CA LYS A 395 21.39 0.25 -19.07
C LYS A 395 21.66 -0.19 -17.64
N GLU A 396 21.73 -1.50 -17.44
CA GLU A 396 22.03 -2.10 -16.13
C GLU A 396 23.49 -1.81 -15.72
N GLN A 397 24.43 -1.85 -16.66
CA GLN A 397 25.83 -1.45 -16.41
C GLN A 397 25.93 0.05 -16.02
N GLU A 398 25.18 0.92 -16.70
CA GLU A 398 25.09 2.34 -16.35
C GLU A 398 24.48 2.52 -14.94
N LEU A 399 23.44 1.78 -14.60
CA LEU A 399 22.85 1.79 -13.25
C LEU A 399 23.91 1.38 -12.21
N LEU A 400 24.56 0.22 -12.39
CA LEU A 400 25.56 -0.32 -11.45
C LEU A 400 26.76 0.61 -11.28
N SER A 401 27.10 1.42 -12.29
CA SER A 401 28.18 2.42 -12.18
C SER A 401 27.81 3.62 -11.29
N ARG A 402 26.53 3.83 -11.00
CA ARG A 402 26.01 4.99 -10.25
C ARG A 402 25.66 4.67 -8.80
N ILE A 403 25.62 3.40 -8.42
CA ILE A 403 25.20 2.94 -7.10
C ILE A 403 26.22 1.98 -6.47
N ASN A 404 26.12 1.80 -5.17
CA ASN A 404 26.83 0.77 -4.40
C ASN A 404 25.87 0.14 -3.39
N GLU A 405 26.32 -0.82 -2.58
CA GLU A 405 25.51 -1.55 -1.60
C GLU A 405 24.85 -0.64 -0.55
N GLU A 406 25.45 0.50 -0.25
CA GLU A 406 24.97 1.47 0.75
C GLU A 406 24.09 2.57 0.14
N SER A 407 23.85 2.52 -1.17
CA SER A 407 23.02 3.52 -1.85
C SER A 407 21.55 3.38 -1.46
N ASN A 408 20.83 4.50 -1.58
CA ASN A 408 19.35 4.48 -1.48
C ASN A 408 18.74 3.55 -2.53
N PRO A 409 17.50 3.07 -2.30
CA PRO A 409 16.79 2.23 -3.25
C PRO A 409 16.71 2.84 -4.66
N VAL A 410 16.65 1.95 -5.64
CA VAL A 410 16.43 2.31 -7.04
C VAL A 410 14.97 2.03 -7.39
N LEU A 411 14.31 2.95 -8.06
CA LEU A 411 12.99 2.77 -8.62
C LEU A 411 13.12 2.21 -10.05
N MET A 412 12.60 1.00 -10.30
CA MET A 412 12.40 0.49 -11.64
C MET A 412 10.98 0.85 -12.07
N ILE A 413 10.88 1.78 -12.99
CA ILE A 413 9.62 2.38 -13.44
C ILE A 413 9.21 1.75 -14.76
N MET A 414 7.96 1.33 -14.83
CA MET A 414 7.36 0.67 -15.98
C MET A 414 6.04 1.34 -16.36
N ASP A 415 5.93 1.77 -17.61
CA ASP A 415 4.70 2.32 -18.16
C ASP A 415 4.00 1.27 -19.01
N LEU A 416 2.75 0.93 -18.68
CA LEU A 416 1.99 -0.06 -19.42
C LEU A 416 1.20 0.58 -20.56
N ASN A 417 1.12 -0.17 -21.67
CA ASN A 417 0.21 0.12 -22.78
C ASN A 417 -1.18 -0.44 -22.50
N SER A 418 -2.20 0.11 -23.13
CA SER A 418 -3.53 -0.50 -23.16
C SER A 418 -3.46 -1.94 -23.69
N LEU A 419 -4.21 -2.85 -23.04
CA LEU A 419 -4.25 -4.28 -23.37
C LEU A 419 -5.14 -4.57 -24.59
#